data_82b32633fcd6153baf01b24835664444
#
_entry.id   82b32633fcd6153baf01b24835664444
#
_cell.length_a   1.000
_cell.length_b   1.000
_cell.length_c   1.000
_cell.angle_alpha   90.00
_cell.angle_beta   90.00
_cell.angle_gamma   90.00
#
_symmetry.space_group_name_H-M   'P 1'
#
loop_
_entity.id
_entity.type
_entity.pdbx_description
1 polymer ?
#
loop_
_entity_poly.entity_id
_entity_poly.type
_entity_poly.pdbx_seq_one_letter_code
_entity_poly.pdbx_strand_id
1 'polypeptide(L)'
;MVTVRPRRVRVVCWASAVTLLVVFSLVATSLTGATGDGYGSFQRGDQLAMVGLGVFGALGFLLFTRPRVVADARGVRVRNVIGSYELPWEVIRGVRFDRGAPWASLELHDDDLLPMVALQAADKERAVEAVRALRRLHQAHLAAMADAATPR
;
A
#
# COMPACT_ATOMS: atom_id res chain seq x y z
N MET A 1 -7.90 11.62 15.07
CA MET A 1 -7.77 10.42 14.22
C MET A 1 -7.28 10.86 12.84
N VAL A 2 -6.17 10.31 12.38
CA VAL A 2 -5.58 10.57 11.06
C VAL A 2 -5.62 9.28 10.26
N THR A 3 -6.17 9.31 9.04
CA THR A 3 -6.21 8.16 8.13
C THR A 3 -5.55 8.52 6.82
N VAL A 4 -4.54 7.76 6.43
CA VAL A 4 -3.78 7.96 5.19
C VAL A 4 -3.89 6.75 4.28
N ARG A 5 -4.15 7.02 2.99
CA ARG A 5 -4.14 6.01 1.92
C ARG A 5 -3.40 6.55 0.70
N PRO A 6 -2.58 5.76 0.02
CA PRO A 6 -1.84 6.19 -1.16
C PRO A 6 -2.84 6.42 -2.31
N ARG A 7 -2.97 7.66 -2.77
CA ARG A 7 -3.97 8.00 -3.81
C ARG A 7 -3.45 7.67 -5.21
N ARG A 8 -2.24 8.11 -5.53
CA ARG A 8 -1.64 7.92 -6.86
C ARG A 8 -1.45 6.45 -7.18
N VAL A 9 -0.87 5.70 -6.26
CA VAL A 9 -0.66 4.26 -6.44
C VAL A 9 -1.97 3.51 -6.61
N ARG A 10 -3.02 3.86 -5.87
CA ARG A 10 -4.34 3.26 -6.08
C ARG A 10 -4.88 3.49 -7.48
N VAL A 11 -4.80 4.73 -7.99
CA VAL A 11 -5.26 5.04 -9.36
C VAL A 11 -4.44 4.26 -10.38
N VAL A 12 -3.12 4.25 -10.25
CA VAL A 12 -2.24 3.49 -11.16
C VAL A 12 -2.55 2.00 -11.10
N CYS A 13 -2.68 1.41 -9.90
CA CYS A 13 -3.00 -0.02 -9.76
C CYS A 13 -4.36 -0.38 -10.36
N TRP A 14 -5.38 0.46 -10.16
CA TRP A 14 -6.69 0.25 -10.78
C TRP A 14 -6.62 0.36 -12.31
N ALA A 15 -5.96 1.39 -12.83
CA ALA A 15 -5.76 1.56 -14.28
C ALA A 15 -5.01 0.36 -14.87
N SER A 16 -3.91 -0.08 -14.22
CA SER A 16 -3.14 -1.25 -14.66
C SER A 16 -3.96 -2.54 -14.62
N ALA A 17 -4.74 -2.75 -13.56
CA ALA A 17 -5.61 -3.92 -13.45
C ALA A 17 -6.67 -3.97 -14.55
N VAL A 18 -7.32 -2.83 -14.84
CA VAL A 18 -8.32 -2.73 -15.92
C VAL A 18 -7.66 -2.95 -17.28
N THR A 19 -6.52 -2.27 -17.54
CA THR A 19 -5.78 -2.44 -18.80
C THR A 19 -5.37 -3.88 -19.01
N LEU A 20 -4.87 -4.56 -17.98
CA LEU A 20 -4.47 -5.96 -18.05
C LEU A 20 -5.66 -6.86 -18.39
N LEU A 21 -6.79 -6.68 -17.72
CA LEU A 21 -8.01 -7.44 -18.00
C LEU A 21 -8.49 -7.23 -19.44
N VAL A 22 -8.50 -5.98 -19.92
CA VAL A 22 -8.92 -5.68 -21.29
C VAL A 22 -7.99 -6.32 -22.31
N VAL A 23 -6.68 -6.16 -22.14
CA VAL A 23 -5.67 -6.73 -23.06
C VAL A 23 -5.79 -8.26 -23.11
N PHE A 24 -5.82 -8.93 -21.98
CA PHE A 24 -5.93 -10.39 -21.95
C PHE A 24 -7.27 -10.90 -22.48
N SER A 25 -8.37 -10.17 -22.27
CA SER A 25 -9.67 -10.49 -22.85
C SER A 25 -9.67 -10.34 -24.37
N LEU A 26 -9.08 -9.25 -24.90
CA LEU A 26 -8.94 -9.04 -26.34
C LEU A 26 -8.07 -10.11 -26.98
N VAL A 27 -6.93 -10.45 -26.36
CA VAL A 27 -6.08 -11.55 -26.83
C VAL A 27 -6.86 -12.86 -26.81
N ALA A 28 -7.59 -13.17 -25.74
CA ALA A 28 -8.40 -14.38 -25.66
C ALA A 28 -9.46 -14.48 -26.78
N THR A 29 -10.10 -13.36 -27.16
CA THR A 29 -11.05 -13.33 -28.27
C THR A 29 -10.42 -13.49 -29.63
N SER A 30 -9.13 -13.08 -29.80
CA SER A 30 -8.39 -13.25 -31.05
C SER A 30 -7.80 -14.64 -31.23
N LEU A 31 -7.69 -15.42 -30.14
CA LEU A 31 -7.24 -16.81 -30.16
C LEU A 31 -8.36 -17.74 -30.64
N THR A 32 -8.56 -17.77 -31.96
CA THR A 32 -9.58 -18.63 -32.59
C THR A 32 -8.99 -19.32 -33.81
N GLY A 33 -9.27 -20.61 -33.99
CA GLY A 33 -8.91 -21.35 -35.19
C GLY A 33 -7.59 -22.13 -35.09
N ALA A 34 -7.19 -22.71 -36.24
CA ALA A 34 -5.98 -23.51 -36.36
C ALA A 34 -4.74 -22.61 -36.34
N THR A 35 -3.71 -23.00 -35.62
CA THR A 35 -2.35 -22.45 -35.76
C THR A 35 -1.85 -22.81 -37.14
N GLY A 36 -1.36 -21.84 -37.93
CA GLY A 36 -1.08 -21.95 -39.37
C GLY A 36 -0.21 -23.13 -39.86
N ASP A 37 0.45 -23.85 -38.96
CA ASP A 37 1.32 -25.01 -39.28
C ASP A 37 0.74 -26.38 -38.90
N GLY A 38 -0.57 -26.47 -38.62
CA GLY A 38 -1.26 -27.74 -38.45
C GLY A 38 -1.03 -28.52 -37.14
N TYR A 39 -0.25 -27.98 -36.21
CA TYR A 39 0.11 -28.64 -34.94
C TYR A 39 -0.76 -28.31 -33.73
N GLY A 40 -1.84 -27.57 -33.90
CA GLY A 40 -2.76 -27.28 -32.79
C GLY A 40 -3.91 -26.37 -33.20
N SER A 41 -5.01 -26.45 -32.48
CA SER A 41 -6.08 -25.49 -32.56
C SER A 41 -6.33 -24.90 -31.19
N PHE A 42 -6.50 -23.57 -31.13
CA PHE A 42 -6.91 -22.93 -29.90
C PHE A 42 -8.30 -23.41 -29.49
N GLN A 43 -8.37 -23.87 -28.25
CA GLN A 43 -9.60 -24.38 -27.67
C GLN A 43 -10.20 -23.35 -26.69
N ARG A 44 -11.47 -23.54 -26.33
CA ARG A 44 -12.11 -22.69 -25.31
C ARG A 44 -11.36 -22.68 -23.97
N GLY A 45 -10.65 -23.77 -23.64
CA GLY A 45 -9.79 -23.87 -22.48
C GLY A 45 -8.65 -22.83 -22.47
N ASP A 46 -8.03 -22.60 -23.64
CA ASP A 46 -6.94 -21.64 -23.79
C ASP A 46 -7.45 -20.20 -23.61
N GLN A 47 -8.63 -19.90 -24.13
CA GLN A 47 -9.27 -18.60 -23.92
C GLN A 47 -9.57 -18.36 -22.45
N LEU A 48 -10.11 -19.36 -21.74
CA LEU A 48 -10.38 -19.27 -20.30
C LEU A 48 -9.10 -19.13 -19.49
N ALA A 49 -8.03 -19.83 -19.87
CA ALA A 49 -6.72 -19.70 -19.23
C ALA A 49 -6.15 -18.29 -19.39
N MET A 50 -6.27 -17.69 -20.58
CA MET A 50 -5.85 -16.33 -20.85
C MET A 50 -6.61 -15.31 -20.01
N VAL A 51 -7.93 -15.39 -19.97
CA VAL A 51 -8.76 -14.52 -19.11
C VAL A 51 -8.40 -14.74 -17.65
N GLY A 52 -8.23 -16.00 -17.23
CA GLY A 52 -7.81 -16.35 -15.87
C GLY A 52 -6.47 -15.70 -15.49
N LEU A 53 -5.49 -15.73 -16.39
CA LEU A 53 -4.19 -15.08 -16.19
C LEU A 53 -4.34 -13.55 -16.05
N GLY A 54 -5.20 -12.94 -16.87
CA GLY A 54 -5.55 -11.52 -16.77
C GLY A 54 -6.17 -11.17 -15.41
N VAL A 55 -7.10 -12.00 -14.93
CA VAL A 55 -7.73 -11.84 -13.60
C VAL A 55 -6.70 -11.97 -12.48
N PHE A 56 -5.85 -13.00 -12.52
CA PHE A 56 -4.77 -13.17 -11.53
C PHE A 56 -3.83 -11.98 -11.47
N GLY A 57 -3.39 -11.49 -12.63
CA GLY A 57 -2.55 -10.30 -12.71
C GLY A 57 -3.26 -9.05 -12.16
N ALA A 58 -4.54 -8.84 -12.51
CA ALA A 58 -5.34 -7.74 -12.00
C ALA A 58 -5.49 -7.80 -10.47
N LEU A 59 -5.76 -8.99 -9.90
CA LEU A 59 -5.80 -9.19 -8.45
C LEU A 59 -4.45 -8.86 -7.79
N GLY A 60 -3.32 -9.24 -8.44
CA GLY A 60 -1.98 -8.87 -8.00
C GLY A 60 -1.82 -7.36 -7.89
N PHE A 61 -2.22 -6.58 -8.89
CA PHE A 61 -2.19 -5.11 -8.83
C PHE A 61 -3.09 -4.57 -7.72
N LEU A 62 -4.26 -5.14 -7.50
CA LEU A 62 -5.19 -4.69 -6.46
C LEU A 62 -4.65 -4.91 -5.04
N LEU A 63 -3.77 -5.88 -4.82
CA LEU A 63 -3.10 -6.05 -3.52
C LEU A 63 -2.29 -4.80 -3.11
N PHE A 64 -1.69 -4.09 -4.07
CA PHE A 64 -0.97 -2.86 -3.82
C PHE A 64 -1.86 -1.67 -3.46
N THR A 65 -3.19 -1.82 -3.54
CA THR A 65 -4.13 -0.79 -3.06
C THR A 65 -4.47 -0.93 -1.58
N ARG A 66 -4.05 -2.01 -0.91
CA ARG A 66 -4.35 -2.32 0.50
C ARG A 66 -3.65 -1.43 1.53
N PRO A 67 -2.43 -0.87 1.29
CA PRO A 67 -1.73 -0.10 2.31
C PRO A 67 -2.59 1.03 2.90
N ARG A 68 -2.56 1.13 4.23
CA ARG A 68 -3.29 2.13 5.00
C ARG A 68 -2.60 2.39 6.32
N VAL A 69 -2.51 3.66 6.70
CA VAL A 69 -2.08 4.06 8.04
C VAL A 69 -3.23 4.78 8.73
N VAL A 70 -3.51 4.38 9.95
CA VAL A 70 -4.49 5.02 10.83
C VAL A 70 -3.79 5.31 12.14
N ALA A 71 -3.85 6.57 12.58
CA ALA A 71 -3.29 6.98 13.86
C ALA A 71 -4.34 7.74 14.68
N ASP A 72 -4.35 7.50 15.97
CA ASP A 72 -5.20 8.16 16.94
C ASP A 72 -4.41 8.51 18.22
N ALA A 73 -5.08 8.87 19.29
CA ALA A 73 -4.43 9.21 20.56
C ALA A 73 -3.75 8.00 21.24
N ARG A 74 -4.10 6.76 20.88
CA ARG A 74 -3.59 5.55 21.52
C ARG A 74 -2.36 5.00 20.80
N GLY A 75 -2.26 5.18 19.46
CA GLY A 75 -1.17 4.61 18.70
C GLY A 75 -1.37 4.71 17.19
N VAL A 76 -0.57 3.93 16.48
CA VAL A 76 -0.56 3.86 15.01
C VAL A 76 -0.84 2.43 14.55
N ARG A 77 -1.81 2.29 13.68
CA ARG A 77 -2.08 1.05 12.97
C ARG A 77 -1.57 1.18 11.53
N VAL A 78 -0.58 0.39 11.19
CA VAL A 78 0.03 0.33 9.87
C VAL A 78 -0.43 -0.96 9.19
N ARG A 79 -1.07 -0.82 8.04
CA ARG A 79 -1.40 -1.94 7.16
C ARG A 79 -0.60 -1.79 5.87
N ASN A 80 0.32 -2.68 5.63
CA ASN A 80 1.12 -2.77 4.41
C ASN A 80 0.49 -3.74 3.40
N VAL A 81 1.16 -4.01 2.29
CA VAL A 81 0.75 -5.02 1.30
C VAL A 81 0.69 -6.40 1.98
N ILE A 82 1.75 -6.73 2.72
CA ILE A 82 1.89 -7.93 3.53
C ILE A 82 2.08 -7.47 4.97
N GLY A 83 1.21 -7.94 5.87
CA GLY A 83 1.27 -7.63 7.29
C GLY A 83 0.48 -6.40 7.72
N SER A 84 0.09 -6.44 8.99
CA SER A 84 -0.58 -5.35 9.69
C SER A 84 -0.01 -5.27 11.10
N TYR A 85 0.29 -4.07 11.55
CA TYR A 85 0.94 -3.78 12.83
C TYR A 85 0.10 -2.77 13.59
N GLU A 86 -0.08 -3.00 14.87
CA GLU A 86 -0.69 -2.05 15.80
C GLU A 86 0.35 -1.71 16.85
N LEU A 87 0.78 -0.46 16.86
CA LEU A 87 1.86 0.02 17.71
C LEU A 87 1.32 1.13 18.60
N PRO A 88 1.38 0.97 19.93
CA PRO A 88 1.15 2.07 20.84
C PRO A 88 2.27 3.10 20.69
N TRP A 89 1.99 4.37 21.05
CA TRP A 89 2.96 5.46 20.89
C TRP A 89 4.23 5.25 21.73
N GLU A 90 4.14 4.51 22.83
CA GLU A 90 5.23 4.23 23.77
C GLU A 90 6.40 3.44 23.14
N VAL A 91 6.14 2.63 22.12
CA VAL A 91 7.20 1.88 21.43
C VAL A 91 7.79 2.64 20.25
N ILE A 92 7.21 3.78 19.88
CA ILE A 92 7.62 4.56 18.73
C ILE A 92 8.58 5.67 19.20
N ARG A 93 9.83 5.64 18.72
CA ARG A 93 10.82 6.68 18.94
C ARG A 93 10.54 7.91 18.09
N GLY A 94 10.10 7.70 16.83
CA GLY A 94 9.83 8.81 15.91
C GLY A 94 9.27 8.41 14.57
N VAL A 95 8.94 9.43 13.77
CA VAL A 95 8.48 9.26 12.39
C VAL A 95 9.53 9.81 11.46
N ARG A 96 10.15 8.94 10.66
CA ARG A 96 11.19 9.28 9.68
C ARG A 96 10.62 9.39 8.28
N PHE A 97 11.07 10.39 7.56
CA PHE A 97 10.83 10.53 6.14
C PHE A 97 12.07 11.20 5.52
N ASP A 98 13.03 10.38 5.14
CA ASP A 98 14.32 10.85 4.66
C ASP A 98 14.23 11.27 3.18
N ARG A 99 15.12 12.18 2.77
CA ARG A 99 15.20 12.60 1.36
C ARG A 99 15.61 11.40 0.50
N GLY A 100 14.84 11.14 -0.55
CA GLY A 100 15.08 9.99 -1.44
C GLY A 100 14.45 8.68 -0.97
N ALA A 101 13.92 8.60 0.24
CA ALA A 101 13.17 7.43 0.67
C ALA A 101 11.84 7.33 -0.08
N PRO A 102 11.46 6.14 -0.59
CA PRO A 102 10.22 5.96 -1.32
C PRO A 102 8.97 6.05 -0.44
N TRP A 103 9.10 5.83 0.85
CA TRP A 103 8.04 5.93 1.87
C TRP A 103 8.58 6.39 3.22
N ALA A 104 7.66 6.85 4.09
CA ALA A 104 7.98 7.15 5.47
C ALA A 104 8.06 5.87 6.31
N SER A 105 8.81 5.90 7.42
CA SER A 105 8.97 4.79 8.37
C SER A 105 8.73 5.25 9.80
N LEU A 106 8.24 4.34 10.64
CA LEU A 106 8.26 4.48 12.08
C LEU A 106 9.59 3.93 12.60
N GLU A 107 10.29 4.73 13.38
CA GLU A 107 11.47 4.32 14.13
C GLU A 107 11.00 3.85 15.52
N LEU A 108 11.35 2.64 15.87
CA LEU A 108 10.99 2.03 17.15
C LEU A 108 12.14 2.18 18.18
N HIS A 109 11.82 1.97 19.44
CA HIS A 109 12.84 2.08 20.52
C HIS A 109 13.89 0.95 20.52
N ASP A 110 13.59 -0.17 19.86
CA ASP A 110 14.49 -1.30 19.61
C ASP A 110 15.38 -1.13 18.36
N ASP A 111 15.43 0.09 17.81
CA ASP A 111 16.13 0.48 16.58
C ASP A 111 15.58 -0.14 15.28
N ASP A 112 14.45 -0.85 15.35
CA ASP A 112 13.75 -1.35 14.17
C ASP A 112 13.05 -0.21 13.41
N LEU A 113 12.99 -0.37 12.06
CA LEU A 113 12.29 0.55 11.16
C LEU A 113 11.10 -0.15 10.54
N LEU A 114 9.89 0.30 10.88
CA LEU A 114 8.67 -0.18 10.27
C LEU A 114 8.26 0.71 9.09
N PRO A 115 8.35 0.23 7.83
CA PRO A 115 7.95 1.00 6.66
C PRO A 115 6.44 1.21 6.62
N MET A 116 6.02 2.44 6.37
CA MET A 116 4.63 2.83 6.15
C MET A 116 4.39 3.03 4.65
N VAL A 117 4.14 1.94 3.92
CA VAL A 117 3.99 1.96 2.45
C VAL A 117 2.81 2.83 1.99
N ALA A 118 1.88 3.16 2.86
CA ALA A 118 0.78 4.08 2.56
C ALA A 118 1.21 5.56 2.48
N LEU A 119 2.37 5.93 3.05
CA LEU A 119 2.94 7.29 3.01
C LEU A 119 4.09 7.34 2.01
N GLN A 120 3.73 7.40 0.73
CA GLN A 120 4.70 7.37 -0.37
C GLN A 120 5.15 8.76 -0.78
N ALA A 121 6.44 8.88 -1.11
CA ALA A 121 7.03 10.10 -1.68
C ALA A 121 6.32 10.55 -2.98
N ALA A 122 5.75 9.62 -3.73
CA ALA A 122 4.96 9.89 -4.94
C ALA A 122 3.73 10.77 -4.68
N ASP A 123 3.15 10.74 -3.45
CA ASP A 123 2.02 11.58 -3.07
C ASP A 123 2.43 13.01 -2.63
N LYS A 124 3.74 13.33 -2.68
CA LYS A 124 4.34 14.66 -2.45
C LYS A 124 3.83 15.34 -1.16
N GLU A 125 3.20 16.51 -1.31
CA GLU A 125 2.72 17.33 -0.19
C GLU A 125 1.81 16.56 0.77
N ARG A 126 0.98 15.65 0.27
CA ARG A 126 0.09 14.83 1.10
C ARG A 126 0.85 13.88 2.03
N ALA A 127 1.95 13.30 1.53
CA ALA A 127 2.80 12.47 2.37
C ALA A 127 3.46 13.30 3.47
N VAL A 128 3.93 14.51 3.14
CA VAL A 128 4.52 15.44 4.10
C VAL A 128 3.50 15.89 5.15
N GLU A 129 2.28 16.24 4.73
CA GLU A 129 1.19 16.62 5.65
C GLU A 129 0.81 15.47 6.58
N ALA A 130 0.73 14.25 6.06
CA ALA A 130 0.45 13.08 6.85
C ALA A 130 1.56 12.80 7.88
N VAL A 131 2.83 12.90 7.49
CA VAL A 131 3.97 12.77 8.41
C VAL A 131 3.93 13.84 9.49
N ARG A 132 3.64 15.10 9.12
CA ARG A 132 3.47 16.19 10.11
C ARG A 132 2.32 15.91 11.09
N ALA A 133 1.21 15.37 10.60
CA ALA A 133 0.08 15.01 11.44
C ALA A 133 0.42 13.87 12.41
N LEU A 134 1.15 12.84 11.95
CA LEU A 134 1.65 11.76 12.81
C LEU A 134 2.61 12.28 13.88
N ARG A 135 3.57 13.14 13.50
CA ARG A 135 4.50 13.76 14.44
C ARG A 135 3.77 14.59 15.51
N ARG A 136 2.72 15.33 15.14
CA ARG A 136 1.91 16.08 16.10
C ARG A 136 1.20 15.16 17.10
N LEU A 137 0.64 14.03 16.66
CA LEU A 137 0.01 13.06 17.54
C LEU A 137 1.02 12.43 18.50
N HIS A 138 2.20 12.08 18.01
CA HIS A 138 3.28 11.55 18.84
C HIS A 138 3.75 12.57 19.88
N GLN A 139 3.98 13.83 19.48
CA GLN A 139 4.34 14.90 20.41
C GLN A 139 3.27 15.18 21.47
N ALA A 140 2.00 15.15 21.10
CA ALA A 140 0.89 15.30 22.04
C ALA A 140 0.86 14.15 23.07
N HIS A 141 1.15 12.92 22.63
CA HIS A 141 1.27 11.78 23.55
C HIS A 141 2.44 11.97 24.53
N LEU A 142 3.63 12.35 24.05
CA LEU A 142 4.81 12.60 24.89
C LEU A 142 4.53 13.72 25.91
N ALA A 143 3.86 14.80 25.52
CA ALA A 143 3.49 15.89 26.41
C ALA A 143 2.52 15.41 27.51
N ALA A 144 1.51 14.60 27.16
CA ALA A 144 0.59 14.04 28.11
C ALA A 144 1.26 13.11 29.14
N MET A 145 2.26 12.34 28.68
CA MET A 145 3.07 11.49 29.57
C MET A 145 3.92 12.32 30.54
N ALA A 146 4.53 13.42 30.05
CA ALA A 146 5.33 14.32 30.88
C ALA A 146 4.48 15.02 31.97
N ASP A 147 3.28 15.48 31.61
CA ASP A 147 2.34 16.08 32.57
C ASP A 147 1.89 15.07 33.64
N ALA A 148 1.65 13.82 33.25
CA ALA A 148 1.27 12.76 34.18
C ALA A 148 2.42 12.35 35.13
N ALA A 149 3.67 12.53 34.72
CA ALA A 149 4.87 12.22 35.52
C ALA A 149 5.28 13.35 36.48
N THR A 150 4.71 14.56 36.37
CA THR A 150 5.01 15.69 37.26
C THR A 150 4.07 15.64 38.48
N PRO A 151 4.54 15.23 39.68
CA PRO A 151 3.72 15.25 40.88
C PRO A 151 3.37 16.69 41.24
N ARG A 152 2.10 16.94 41.55
CA ARG A 152 1.63 18.20 42.13
C ARG A 152 2.00 18.30 43.59
#